data_953abb0b3c4ce3eeaa221035f0338df0
#
_entry.id   953abb0b3c4ce3eeaa221035f0338df0
#
_cell.length_a   1.000
_cell.length_b   1.000
_cell.length_c   1.000
_cell.angle_alpha   90.00
_cell.angle_beta   90.00
_cell.angle_gamma   90.00
#
_symmetry.space_group_name_H-M   'P 1'
#
loop_
_entity.id
_entity.type
_entity.pdbx_description
1 polymer ?
#
loop_
_entity_poly.entity_id
_entity_poly.type
_entity_poly.pdbx_seq_one_letter_code
_entity_poly.pdbx_strand_id
1 'polypeptide(L)'
;MLDKNEVREIALKYTNKVCQSFNPKQVIVFGSYVNGTPNADSDIDIAVIFDAVEGDWLETWGKLIRLRTGISYDIEAHMLDESCNRSGFLDHIRETGEVIYSV
;
A
#
# COMPACT_ATOMS: atom_id res chain seq x y z
N MET A 1 -7.01 14.78 -10.79
CA MET A 1 -6.62 13.37 -11.02
C MET A 1 -5.13 13.31 -11.27
N LEU A 2 -4.44 12.37 -10.62
CA LEU A 2 -3.00 12.19 -10.75
C LEU A 2 -2.68 11.30 -11.96
N ASP A 3 -1.53 11.55 -12.62
CA ASP A 3 -1.05 10.64 -13.65
C ASP A 3 -0.26 9.47 -13.02
N LYS A 4 0.10 8.47 -13.85
CA LYS A 4 0.81 7.28 -13.38
C LYS A 4 2.17 7.61 -12.75
N ASN A 5 2.89 8.59 -13.27
CA ASN A 5 4.20 8.96 -12.76
C ASN A 5 4.07 9.63 -11.39
N GLU A 6 3.05 10.46 -11.21
CA GLU A 6 2.77 11.11 -9.92
C GLU A 6 2.39 10.07 -8.87
N VAL A 7 1.52 9.12 -9.23
CA VAL A 7 1.11 8.04 -8.33
C VAL A 7 2.31 7.19 -7.92
N ARG A 8 3.16 6.83 -8.87
CA ARG A 8 4.37 6.04 -8.59
C ARG A 8 5.31 6.78 -7.65
N GLU A 9 5.52 8.08 -7.88
CA GLU A 9 6.38 8.89 -7.03
C GLU A 9 5.85 8.99 -5.61
N ILE A 10 4.54 9.20 -5.46
CA ILE A 10 3.86 9.22 -4.16
C ILE A 10 4.04 7.87 -3.47
N ALA A 11 3.82 6.77 -4.20
CA ALA A 11 3.96 5.42 -3.65
C ALA A 11 5.40 5.14 -3.20
N LEU A 12 6.41 5.59 -3.95
CA LEU A 12 7.81 5.43 -3.57
C LEU A 12 8.16 6.21 -2.31
N LYS A 13 7.68 7.44 -2.19
CA LYS A 13 7.89 8.24 -0.99
C LYS A 13 7.26 7.59 0.24
N TYR A 14 6.05 7.10 0.09
CA TYR A 14 5.35 6.40 1.17
C TYR A 14 6.08 5.12 1.55
N THR A 15 6.50 4.33 0.57
CA THR A 15 7.24 3.09 0.80
C THR A 15 8.53 3.34 1.56
N ASN A 16 9.27 4.39 1.23
CA ASN A 16 10.48 4.75 1.94
C ASN A 16 10.21 5.00 3.43
N LYS A 17 9.13 5.71 3.75
CA LYS A 17 8.74 5.93 5.14
C LYS A 17 8.35 4.63 5.84
N VAL A 18 7.59 3.78 5.18
CA VAL A 18 7.17 2.49 5.73
C VAL A 18 8.40 1.64 6.05
N CYS A 19 9.37 1.57 5.14
CA CYS A 19 10.58 0.78 5.33
C CYS A 19 11.49 1.31 6.44
N GLN A 20 11.39 2.59 6.79
CA GLN A 20 12.11 3.16 7.91
C GLN A 20 11.53 2.75 9.26
N SER A 21 10.24 2.45 9.29
CA SER A 21 9.51 2.15 10.53
C SER A 21 9.16 0.67 10.69
N PHE A 22 9.08 -0.06 9.59
CA PHE A 22 8.65 -1.46 9.56
C PHE A 22 9.49 -2.26 8.59
N ASN A 23 9.30 -3.59 8.60
CA ASN A 23 9.96 -4.50 7.67
C ASN A 23 8.89 -5.23 6.83
N PRO A 24 8.24 -4.53 5.88
CA PRO A 24 7.25 -5.18 5.04
C PRO A 24 7.91 -6.16 4.08
N LYS A 25 7.17 -7.19 3.67
CA LYS A 25 7.61 -8.12 2.66
C LYS A 25 7.47 -7.52 1.27
N GLN A 26 6.35 -6.85 1.02
CA GLN A 26 6.06 -6.19 -0.25
C GLN A 26 5.22 -4.94 -0.03
N VAL A 27 5.33 -3.99 -0.97
CA VAL A 27 4.43 -2.84 -1.07
C VAL A 27 3.95 -2.79 -2.51
N ILE A 28 2.64 -2.81 -2.71
CA ILE A 28 2.00 -2.92 -4.03
C ILE A 28 0.93 -1.85 -4.17
N VAL A 29 0.98 -1.10 -5.27
CA VAL A 29 -0.11 -0.19 -5.66
C VAL A 29 -1.14 -0.99 -6.45
N PHE A 30 -2.40 -0.83 -6.10
CA PHE A 30 -3.49 -1.52 -6.80
C PHE A 30 -4.71 -0.60 -6.94
N GLY A 31 -5.80 -1.12 -7.46
CA GLY A 31 -7.04 -0.36 -7.60
C GLY A 31 -7.12 0.47 -8.88
N SER A 32 -7.90 1.55 -8.85
CA SER A 32 -8.29 2.29 -10.06
C SER A 32 -7.12 2.87 -10.85
N TYR A 33 -6.07 3.35 -10.19
CA TYR A 33 -4.92 3.91 -10.91
C TYR A 33 -4.14 2.86 -11.69
N VAL A 34 -4.11 1.63 -11.20
CA VAL A 34 -3.44 0.51 -11.90
C VAL A 34 -4.35 -0.08 -12.96
N ASN A 35 -5.65 -0.18 -12.68
CA ASN A 35 -6.64 -0.76 -13.59
C ASN A 35 -7.02 0.17 -14.74
N GLY A 36 -6.54 1.41 -14.76
CA GLY A 36 -6.82 2.35 -15.84
C GLY A 36 -8.19 3.01 -15.79
N THR A 37 -8.85 2.98 -14.62
CA THR A 37 -10.18 3.56 -14.43
C THR A 37 -10.23 4.63 -13.34
N PRO A 38 -9.17 5.48 -13.19
CA PRO A 38 -9.20 6.50 -12.15
C PRO A 38 -10.13 7.64 -12.50
N ASN A 39 -10.63 8.33 -11.46
CA ASN A 39 -11.40 9.56 -11.59
C ASN A 39 -10.90 10.56 -10.55
N ALA A 40 -11.52 11.75 -10.51
CA ALA A 40 -11.07 12.84 -9.63
C ALA A 40 -11.11 12.47 -8.12
N ASP A 41 -11.97 11.53 -7.75
CA ASP A 41 -12.14 11.09 -6.36
C ASP A 41 -11.42 9.78 -6.05
N SER A 42 -10.62 9.26 -6.99
CA SER A 42 -9.91 8.00 -6.77
C SER A 42 -8.81 8.13 -5.73
N ASP A 43 -8.81 7.21 -4.76
CA ASP A 43 -7.72 7.08 -3.80
C ASP A 43 -6.57 6.29 -4.42
N ILE A 44 -5.39 6.45 -3.84
CA ILE A 44 -4.22 5.64 -4.19
C ILE A 44 -4.19 4.47 -3.23
N ASP A 45 -4.62 3.30 -3.70
CA ASP A 45 -4.63 2.08 -2.89
C ASP A 45 -3.24 1.47 -2.81
N ILE A 46 -2.69 1.41 -1.61
CA ILE A 46 -1.35 0.84 -1.38
C ILE A 46 -1.46 -0.30 -0.38
N ALA A 47 -1.10 -1.51 -0.82
CA ALA A 47 -1.03 -2.67 0.05
C ALA A 47 0.35 -2.78 0.68
N VAL A 48 0.41 -2.79 1.99
CA VAL A 48 1.62 -3.06 2.76
C VAL A 48 1.50 -4.47 3.30
N ILE A 49 2.31 -5.39 2.78
CA ILE A 49 2.22 -6.82 3.04
C ILE A 49 3.32 -7.23 4.00
N PHE A 50 2.94 -7.86 5.10
CA PHE A 50 3.86 -8.41 6.09
C PHE A 50 3.82 -9.94 6.06
N ASP A 51 4.93 -10.60 6.38
CA ASP A 51 4.95 -12.06 6.59
C ASP A 51 4.00 -12.45 7.73
N ALA A 52 4.09 -11.72 8.83
CA ALA A 52 3.17 -11.80 9.95
C ALA A 52 3.25 -10.48 10.71
N VAL A 53 2.10 -9.93 11.11
CA VAL A 53 2.05 -8.71 11.91
C VAL A 53 2.34 -9.07 13.36
N GLU A 54 3.41 -8.52 13.89
CA GLU A 54 3.79 -8.69 15.29
C GLU A 54 3.23 -7.55 16.14
N GLY A 55 2.75 -7.87 17.34
CA GLY A 55 2.22 -6.89 18.27
C GLY A 55 0.79 -6.47 17.94
N ASP A 56 0.47 -5.21 18.25
CA ASP A 56 -0.88 -4.68 18.12
C ASP A 56 -1.20 -4.31 16.66
N TRP A 57 -2.18 -5.00 16.09
CA TRP A 57 -2.64 -4.76 14.72
C TRP A 57 -3.12 -3.31 14.52
N LEU A 58 -3.96 -2.83 15.44
CA LEU A 58 -4.54 -1.48 15.32
C LEU A 58 -3.48 -0.39 15.45
N GLU A 59 -2.51 -0.58 16.32
CA GLU A 59 -1.40 0.36 16.49
C GLU A 59 -0.56 0.43 15.21
N THR A 60 -0.22 -0.70 14.64
CA THR A 60 0.53 -0.77 13.39
C THR A 60 -0.24 -0.11 12.25
N TRP A 61 -1.51 -0.42 12.13
CA TRP A 61 -2.37 0.17 11.10
C TRP A 61 -2.47 1.68 11.25
N GLY A 62 -2.65 2.17 12.47
CA GLY A 62 -2.69 3.60 12.76
C GLY A 62 -1.39 4.31 12.36
N LYS A 63 -0.25 3.69 12.61
CA LYS A 63 1.05 4.23 12.20
C LYS A 63 1.18 4.29 10.69
N LEU A 64 0.75 3.23 9.98
CA LEU A 64 0.77 3.20 8.52
C LEU A 64 -0.06 4.33 7.92
N ILE A 65 -1.23 4.60 8.48
CA ILE A 65 -2.07 5.71 8.03
C ILE A 65 -1.38 7.05 8.27
N ARG A 66 -0.77 7.23 9.43
CA ARG A 66 -0.10 8.50 9.76
C ARG A 66 1.12 8.78 8.88
N LEU A 67 1.77 7.75 8.35
CA LEU A 67 2.94 7.91 7.49
C LEU A 67 2.62 8.62 6.17
N ARG A 68 1.37 8.68 5.77
CA ARG A 68 0.95 9.44 4.58
C ARG A 68 1.03 10.96 4.78
N THR A 69 1.09 11.42 6.03
CA THR A 69 1.17 12.85 6.36
C THR A 69 2.44 13.47 5.76
N GLY A 70 2.27 14.57 5.05
CA GLY A 70 3.37 15.23 4.34
C GLY A 70 3.67 14.65 2.96
N ILE A 71 2.99 13.58 2.56
CA ILE A 71 3.12 12.98 1.23
C ILE A 71 1.83 13.20 0.44
N SER A 72 0.77 12.51 0.81
CA SER A 72 -0.55 12.66 0.17
C SER A 72 -1.63 12.04 1.04
N TYR A 73 -2.71 12.78 1.25
CA TYR A 73 -3.89 12.24 1.95
C TYR A 73 -4.76 11.37 1.03
N ASP A 74 -4.43 11.28 -0.27
CA ASP A 74 -5.10 10.39 -1.20
C ASP A 74 -4.67 8.93 -1.02
N ILE A 75 -3.60 8.69 -0.25
CA ILE A 75 -3.14 7.33 0.03
C ILE A 75 -4.12 6.62 0.95
N GLU A 76 -4.62 5.48 0.49
CA GLU A 76 -5.38 4.55 1.31
C GLU A 76 -4.52 3.32 1.58
N ALA A 77 -4.03 3.19 2.81
CA ALA A 77 -3.15 2.09 3.19
C ALA A 77 -3.96 0.85 3.59
N HIS A 78 -3.60 -0.28 2.98
CA HIS A 78 -4.18 -1.58 3.30
C HIS A 78 -3.10 -2.45 3.91
N MET A 79 -3.28 -2.83 5.17
CA MET A 79 -2.34 -3.69 5.87
C MET A 79 -2.74 -5.14 5.69
N LEU A 80 -1.84 -5.97 5.16
CA LEU A 80 -2.10 -7.37 4.88
C LEU A 80 -1.06 -8.26 5.58
N ASP A 81 -1.55 -9.34 6.15
CA ASP A 81 -0.72 -10.35 6.82
C ASP A 81 -0.78 -11.63 5.98
N GLU A 82 0.37 -12.02 5.43
CA GLU A 82 0.46 -13.17 4.53
C GLU A 82 0.07 -14.47 5.24
N SER A 83 0.33 -14.58 6.54
CA SER A 83 -0.02 -15.76 7.31
C SER A 83 -1.53 -15.96 7.46
N CYS A 84 -2.33 -14.92 7.20
CA CYS A 84 -3.78 -14.92 7.32
C CYS A 84 -4.51 -14.72 5.99
N ASN A 85 -3.88 -15.05 4.86
CA ASN A 85 -4.46 -14.88 3.54
C ASN A 85 -5.50 -15.96 3.24
N ARG A 86 -6.76 -15.72 3.65
CA ARG A 86 -7.87 -16.67 3.50
C ARG A 86 -8.80 -16.37 2.34
N SER A 87 -8.83 -15.11 1.88
CA SER A 87 -9.81 -14.65 0.89
C SER A 87 -9.28 -14.66 -0.54
N GLY A 88 -7.98 -14.90 -0.74
CA GLY A 88 -7.34 -14.75 -2.04
C GLY A 88 -7.12 -13.29 -2.46
N PHE A 89 -7.45 -12.33 -1.61
CA PHE A 89 -7.29 -10.91 -1.89
C PHE A 89 -5.81 -10.55 -2.14
N LEU A 90 -4.91 -11.12 -1.35
CA LEU A 90 -3.48 -10.90 -1.51
C LEU A 90 -2.98 -11.41 -2.86
N ASP A 91 -3.44 -12.58 -3.28
CA ASP A 91 -3.07 -13.14 -4.59
C ASP A 91 -3.58 -12.25 -5.72
N HIS A 92 -4.80 -11.75 -5.59
CA HIS A 92 -5.40 -10.83 -6.55
C HIS A 92 -4.58 -9.53 -6.67
N ILE A 93 -4.16 -8.96 -5.54
CA ILE A 93 -3.33 -7.75 -5.51
C ILE A 93 -1.98 -8.00 -6.19
N ARG A 94 -1.34 -9.13 -5.91
CA ARG A 94 -0.06 -9.49 -6.52
C ARG A 94 -0.18 -9.68 -8.02
N GLU A 95 -1.30 -10.22 -8.47
CA GLU A 95 -1.54 -10.51 -9.88
C GLU A 95 -1.87 -9.24 -10.68
N THR A 96 -2.65 -8.33 -10.10
CA THR A 96 -3.18 -7.15 -10.80
C THR A 96 -2.49 -5.84 -10.44
N GLY A 97 -1.79 -5.77 -9.33
CA GLY A 97 -1.15 -4.56 -8.84
C GLY A 97 0.25 -4.33 -9.41
N GLU A 98 0.81 -3.16 -9.09
CA GLU A 98 2.17 -2.81 -9.43
C GLU A 98 3.04 -2.91 -8.19
N VAL A 99 4.04 -3.79 -8.21
CA VAL A 99 4.97 -3.98 -7.09
C VAL A 99 5.94 -2.80 -7.05
N ILE A 100 5.89 -2.04 -5.95
CA ILE A 100 6.81 -0.92 -5.71
C ILE A 100 8.04 -1.39 -4.94
N TYR A 101 7.85 -2.32 -4.03
CA TYR A 101 8.92 -2.86 -3.18
C TYR A 101 8.67 -4.33 -2.92
N SER A 102 9.74 -5.12 -2.97
CA SER A 102 9.69 -6.55 -2.63
C SER A 102 11.04 -6.96 -2.06
N VAL A 103 10.97 -7.69 -0.95
CA VAL A 103 12.17 -8.29 -0.35
C VAL A 103 12.70 -9.42 -1.23
#